data_f7e610ff0f10f25970ef4a68d56bd5a1
#
_entry.id   f7e610ff0f10f25970ef4a68d56bd5a1
#
_cell.length_a   1.000
_cell.length_b   1.000
_cell.length_c   1.000
_cell.angle_alpha   90.00
_cell.angle_beta   90.00
_cell.angle_gamma   90.00
#
_symmetry.space_group_name_H-M   'P 1'
#
loop_
_entity.id
_entity.type
_entity.pdbx_description
1 polymer ?
#
loop_
_entity_poly.entity_id
_entity_poly.type
_entity_poly.pdbx_seq_one_letter_code
_entity_poly.pdbx_strand_id
1 'polypeptide(L)'
;MIAGSASGIEMPVVLHSSQEIRTVRNEGNSFSNRYLVLVVNSNLLNQVRYAVIASKRVGGAVERNRCKRRIRSRMAKFGAKISMGNDLLIIARSALLTVSPVALDQAFEQLLVKANLLEKND
;
A
#
# COMPACT_ATOMS: atom_id res chain seq x y z
N MET A 1 19.35 6.62 -18.52
CA MET A 1 19.28 6.59 -17.85
C MET A 1 19.02 6.78 -17.07
N ILE A 2 18.95 6.79 -16.66
CA ILE A 2 18.86 6.87 -15.84
C ILE A 2 18.26 6.90 -15.17
N ALA A 3 18.08 6.98 -15.51
CA ALA A 3 17.29 6.98 -14.87
C ALA A 3 17.00 6.37 -13.78
N GLY A 4 17.22 5.40 -13.79
CA GLY A 4 16.95 4.73 -12.60
C GLY A 4 17.20 5.51 -11.43
N SER A 5 18.11 6.20 -11.58
CA SER A 5 18.51 6.96 -10.49
C SER A 5 17.40 7.66 -9.82
N ALA A 6 16.51 8.16 -10.56
CA ALA A 6 15.45 8.88 -9.95
C ALA A 6 14.46 7.95 -9.26
N SER A 7 14.52 6.71 -9.59
CA SER A 7 13.53 5.78 -9.08
C SER A 7 13.44 5.78 -7.58
N GLY A 8 14.52 5.92 -6.89
CA GLY A 8 14.50 5.85 -5.45
C GLY A 8 13.86 7.05 -4.79
N ILE A 9 13.62 8.11 -5.51
CA ILE A 9 13.08 9.32 -4.93
C ILE A 9 11.71 9.70 -5.47
N GLU A 10 11.21 8.97 -6.44
CA GLU A 10 9.87 9.24 -6.93
C GLU A 10 8.86 8.66 -5.97
N MET A 11 7.90 9.49 -5.59
CA MET A 11 6.86 9.05 -4.70
C MET A 11 5.76 8.32 -5.48
N PRO A 12 5.10 7.36 -4.84
CA PRO A 12 3.97 6.67 -5.46
C PRO A 12 2.85 7.62 -5.85
N VAL A 13 2.16 7.28 -6.92
CA VAL A 13 1.04 8.05 -7.45
C VAL A 13 -0.26 7.44 -6.95
N VAL A 14 -1.22 8.28 -6.61
CA VAL A 14 -2.51 7.79 -6.16
C VAL A 14 -3.32 7.30 -7.36
N LEU A 15 -3.90 6.12 -7.22
CA LEU A 15 -4.72 5.49 -8.23
C LEU A 15 -6.18 5.90 -8.00
N HIS A 16 -6.78 6.61 -8.93
CA HIS A 16 -8.12 7.16 -8.77
C HIS A 16 -9.21 6.42 -9.54
N SER A 17 -8.85 5.80 -10.65
CA SER A 17 -9.85 5.18 -11.51
C SER A 17 -10.50 3.98 -10.85
N SER A 18 -11.83 4.00 -10.76
CA SER A 18 -12.58 2.87 -10.21
C SER A 18 -12.34 1.60 -10.98
N GLN A 19 -12.21 1.71 -12.28
CA GLN A 19 -11.96 0.56 -13.15
C GLN A 19 -10.58 -0.04 -12.88
N GLU A 20 -9.57 0.83 -12.74
CA GLU A 20 -8.21 0.35 -12.46
C GLU A 20 -8.13 -0.29 -11.07
N ILE A 21 -8.81 0.29 -10.09
CA ILE A 21 -8.87 -0.29 -8.76
C ILE A 21 -9.52 -1.66 -8.79
N ARG A 22 -10.59 -1.80 -9.56
CA ARG A 22 -11.27 -3.08 -9.70
C ARG A 22 -10.39 -4.11 -10.38
N THR A 23 -9.62 -3.69 -11.37
CA THR A 23 -8.67 -4.58 -12.05
C THR A 23 -7.61 -5.10 -11.08
N VAL A 24 -7.06 -4.23 -10.25
CA VAL A 24 -6.09 -4.66 -9.25
C VAL A 24 -6.72 -5.68 -8.31
N ARG A 25 -7.94 -5.41 -7.85
CA ARG A 25 -8.63 -6.29 -6.92
C ARG A 25 -8.87 -7.68 -7.54
N ASN A 26 -9.26 -7.71 -8.81
CA ASN A 26 -9.64 -8.97 -9.46
C ASN A 26 -8.44 -9.76 -9.96
N GLU A 27 -7.37 -9.09 -10.40
CA GLU A 27 -6.26 -9.75 -11.07
C GLU A 27 -4.99 -9.82 -10.23
N GLY A 28 -4.93 -9.07 -9.15
CA GLY A 28 -3.73 -9.01 -8.33
C GLY A 28 -3.59 -10.17 -7.36
N ASN A 29 -2.41 -10.27 -6.78
CA ASN A 29 -2.12 -11.23 -5.72
C ASN A 29 -2.32 -10.58 -4.37
N SER A 30 -2.94 -11.30 -3.47
CA SER A 30 -3.36 -10.77 -2.17
C SER A 30 -2.44 -11.26 -1.07
N PHE A 31 -2.05 -10.34 -0.20
CA PHE A 31 -1.26 -10.63 1.00
C PHE A 31 -1.95 -9.95 2.16
N SER A 32 -1.93 -10.54 3.33
CA SER A 32 -2.63 -9.91 4.44
C SER A 32 -1.95 -10.17 5.76
N ASN A 33 -2.26 -9.31 6.71
CA ASN A 33 -1.93 -9.53 8.10
C ASN A 33 -3.12 -9.08 8.93
N ARG A 34 -2.91 -8.94 10.24
CA ARG A 34 -3.97 -8.58 11.16
C ARG A 34 -4.59 -7.21 10.85
N TYR A 35 -3.82 -6.29 10.26
CA TYR A 35 -4.20 -4.89 10.12
C TYR A 35 -4.58 -4.48 8.72
N LEU A 36 -4.08 -5.18 7.72
CA LEU A 36 -4.18 -4.75 6.33
C LEU A 36 -4.32 -5.93 5.38
N VAL A 37 -4.99 -5.68 4.27
CA VAL A 37 -4.91 -6.54 3.09
C VAL A 37 -4.21 -5.73 2.01
N LEU A 38 -3.22 -6.33 1.37
CA LEU A 38 -2.47 -5.72 0.28
C LEU A 38 -2.69 -6.55 -0.98
N VAL A 39 -3.20 -5.92 -2.03
CA VAL A 39 -3.35 -6.57 -3.33
C VAL A 39 -2.38 -5.92 -4.29
N VAL A 40 -1.61 -6.72 -5.02
CA VAL A 40 -0.52 -6.26 -5.88
C VAL A 40 -0.76 -6.75 -7.30
N ASN A 41 -0.69 -5.85 -8.26
CA ASN A 41 -0.80 -6.18 -9.66
C ASN A 41 0.26 -5.43 -10.46
N SER A 42 0.90 -6.10 -11.41
CA SER A 42 1.89 -5.45 -12.28
C SER A 42 1.21 -4.45 -13.20
N ASN A 43 1.85 -3.30 -13.44
CA ASN A 43 1.23 -2.28 -14.27
C ASN A 43 2.03 -1.93 -15.53
N LEU A 44 3.18 -2.50 -15.75
CA LEU A 44 4.04 -2.22 -16.92
C LEU A 44 4.46 -0.76 -17.05
N LEU A 45 4.28 0.02 -15.98
CA LEU A 45 4.68 1.41 -15.92
C LEU A 45 5.93 1.50 -15.04
N ASN A 46 6.68 2.58 -15.22
CA ASN A 46 7.85 2.79 -14.40
C ASN A 46 7.49 3.63 -13.18
N GLN A 47 6.47 3.19 -12.46
CA GLN A 47 5.99 3.90 -11.28
C GLN A 47 5.20 2.96 -10.39
N VAL A 48 4.99 3.39 -9.16
CA VAL A 48 4.11 2.72 -8.21
C VAL A 48 2.83 3.53 -8.10
N ARG A 49 1.69 2.87 -8.27
CA ARG A 49 0.40 3.52 -8.07
C ARG A 49 -0.34 2.78 -6.96
N TYR A 50 -1.10 3.50 -6.16
CA TYR A 50 -1.82 2.86 -5.07
C TYR A 50 -3.16 3.50 -4.78
N ALA A 51 -4.06 2.71 -4.18
CA ALA A 51 -5.33 3.19 -3.66
C ALA A 51 -5.51 2.64 -2.26
N VAL A 52 -6.19 3.42 -1.41
CA VAL A 52 -6.43 3.05 -0.02
C VAL A 52 -7.92 2.91 0.18
N ILE A 53 -8.33 1.80 0.77
CA ILE A 53 -9.74 1.50 1.01
C ILE A 53 -9.97 1.26 2.49
N ALA A 54 -11.02 1.89 3.02
CA ALA A 54 -11.52 1.58 4.35
C ALA A 54 -13.03 1.47 4.23
N SER A 55 -13.55 0.27 4.44
CA SER A 55 -14.97 0.00 4.30
C SER A 55 -15.73 0.35 5.57
N LYS A 56 -17.05 0.25 5.50
CA LYS A 56 -17.92 0.49 6.64
C LYS A 56 -17.67 -0.49 7.78
N ARG A 57 -17.04 -1.62 7.51
CA ARG A 57 -16.69 -2.59 8.56
C ARG A 57 -15.70 -2.01 9.56
N VAL A 58 -14.89 -1.06 9.12
CA VAL A 58 -13.93 -0.42 10.00
C VAL A 58 -14.61 0.51 10.98
N GLY A 59 -15.69 1.17 10.55
CA GLY A 59 -16.42 2.10 11.37
C GLY A 59 -17.06 3.19 10.53
N GLY A 60 -17.39 4.30 11.18
CA GLY A 60 -17.99 5.46 10.50
C GLY A 60 -16.95 6.27 9.74
N ALA A 61 -17.37 7.45 9.28
CA ALA A 61 -16.51 8.30 8.46
C ALA A 61 -15.23 8.70 9.18
N VAL A 62 -15.31 9.01 10.46
CA VAL A 62 -14.14 9.43 11.25
C VAL A 62 -13.11 8.29 11.33
N GLU A 63 -13.58 7.08 11.66
CA GLU A 63 -12.70 5.92 11.76
C GLU A 63 -12.11 5.55 10.41
N ARG A 64 -12.91 5.59 9.34
CA ARG A 64 -12.41 5.28 8.01
C ARG A 64 -11.34 6.27 7.57
N ASN A 65 -11.58 7.56 7.81
CA ASN A 65 -10.60 8.60 7.46
C ASN A 65 -9.32 8.44 8.25
N ARG A 66 -9.43 8.08 9.53
CA ARG A 66 -8.27 7.84 10.37
C ARG A 66 -7.43 6.68 9.83
N CYS A 67 -8.06 5.60 9.44
CA CYS A 67 -7.36 4.47 8.83
C CYS A 67 -6.64 4.88 7.55
N LYS A 68 -7.32 5.62 6.70
CA LYS A 68 -6.72 6.08 5.44
C LYS A 68 -5.50 6.95 5.69
N ARG A 69 -5.60 7.88 6.65
CA ARG A 69 -4.45 8.73 6.99
C ARG A 69 -3.28 7.90 7.49
N ARG A 70 -3.54 6.90 8.32
CA ARG A 70 -2.49 6.04 8.84
C ARG A 70 -1.79 5.28 7.72
N ILE A 71 -2.55 4.76 6.77
CA ILE A 71 -1.97 4.04 5.63
C ILE A 71 -1.17 5.00 4.74
N ARG A 72 -1.72 6.18 4.43
CA ARG A 72 -1.01 7.14 3.59
C ARG A 72 0.29 7.60 4.23
N SER A 73 0.30 7.74 5.54
CA SER A 73 1.51 8.08 6.28
C SER A 73 2.60 7.02 6.08
N ARG A 74 2.22 5.75 6.04
CA ARG A 74 3.18 4.67 5.81
C ARG A 74 3.62 4.63 4.35
N MET A 75 2.72 4.92 3.42
CA MET A 75 3.12 5.03 2.02
C MET A 75 4.10 6.19 1.81
N ALA A 76 3.94 7.28 2.54
CA ALA A 76 4.91 8.37 2.48
C ALA A 76 6.27 7.90 3.02
N LYS A 77 6.28 7.05 4.04
CA LYS A 77 7.51 6.59 4.67
C LYS A 77 8.22 5.51 3.84
N PHE A 78 7.50 4.56 3.31
CA PHE A 78 8.07 3.39 2.63
C PHE A 78 8.00 3.47 1.11
N GLY A 79 7.16 4.35 0.58
CA GLY A 79 6.78 4.28 -0.83
C GLY A 79 7.93 4.39 -1.82
N ALA A 80 8.92 5.22 -1.52
CA ALA A 80 10.06 5.40 -2.43
C ALA A 80 10.91 4.12 -2.54
N LYS A 81 10.76 3.19 -1.60
CA LYS A 81 11.52 1.94 -1.59
C LYS A 81 10.77 0.80 -2.26
N ILE A 82 9.51 1.02 -2.62
CA ILE A 82 8.69 -0.03 -3.24
C ILE A 82 9.11 -0.23 -4.69
N SER A 83 9.20 -1.49 -5.10
CA SER A 83 9.57 -1.84 -6.47
C SER A 83 8.62 -1.21 -7.49
N MET A 84 9.19 -0.59 -8.52
CA MET A 84 8.42 0.05 -9.59
C MET A 84 7.62 -0.97 -10.39
N GLY A 85 6.60 -0.48 -11.11
CA GLY A 85 5.83 -1.31 -12.00
C GLY A 85 4.71 -2.07 -11.32
N ASN A 86 4.23 -1.57 -10.19
CA ASN A 86 3.19 -2.24 -9.42
C ASN A 86 2.06 -1.29 -9.06
N ASP A 87 0.85 -1.80 -9.15
CA ASP A 87 -0.34 -1.17 -8.60
C ASP A 87 -0.67 -1.86 -7.29
N LEU A 88 -0.95 -1.08 -6.26
CA LEU A 88 -1.25 -1.60 -4.93
C LEU A 88 -2.63 -1.17 -4.50
N LEU A 89 -3.36 -2.10 -3.91
CA LEU A 89 -4.61 -1.78 -3.24
C LEU A 89 -4.41 -2.12 -1.77
N ILE A 90 -4.55 -1.13 -0.91
CA ILE A 90 -4.29 -1.29 0.53
C ILE A 90 -5.60 -1.13 1.27
N ILE A 91 -6.07 -2.21 1.86
CA ILE A 91 -7.39 -2.28 2.47
C ILE A 91 -7.23 -2.36 3.97
N ALA A 92 -7.85 -1.41 4.68
CA ALA A 92 -7.78 -1.36 6.14
C ALA A 92 -8.67 -2.44 6.76
N ARG A 93 -8.16 -3.05 7.83
CA ARG A 93 -8.95 -3.92 8.70
C ARG A 93 -9.19 -3.18 10.02
N SER A 94 -10.23 -3.58 10.75
CA SER A 94 -10.61 -2.83 11.95
C SER A 94 -9.50 -2.75 13.00
N ALA A 95 -8.64 -3.76 13.09
CA ALA A 95 -7.53 -3.72 14.04
C ALA A 95 -6.54 -2.58 13.78
N LEU A 96 -6.58 -1.99 12.58
CA LEU A 96 -5.73 -0.85 12.25
C LEU A 96 -6.04 0.38 13.09
N LEU A 97 -7.25 0.47 13.63
CA LEU A 97 -7.65 1.64 14.40
C LEU A 97 -6.88 1.79 15.70
N THR A 98 -6.47 0.69 16.31
CA THR A 98 -5.90 0.72 17.66
C THR A 98 -4.46 0.26 17.73
N VAL A 99 -3.85 -0.13 16.62
CA VAL A 99 -2.46 -0.57 16.63
C VAL A 99 -1.53 0.60 16.90
N SER A 100 -0.45 0.37 17.65
CA SER A 100 0.52 1.43 17.91
C SER A 100 1.28 1.80 16.63
N PRO A 101 1.81 3.03 16.53
CA PRO A 101 2.57 3.42 15.33
C PRO A 101 3.76 2.53 15.06
N VAL A 102 4.49 2.11 16.09
CA VAL A 102 5.66 1.25 15.90
C VAL A 102 5.24 -0.13 15.38
N ALA A 103 4.21 -0.71 15.98
CA ALA A 103 3.72 -2.01 15.53
C ALA A 103 3.16 -1.94 14.12
N LEU A 104 2.51 -0.83 13.77
CA LEU A 104 2.00 -0.65 12.43
C LEU A 104 3.13 -0.53 11.41
N ASP A 105 4.19 0.22 11.72
CA ASP A 105 5.35 0.32 10.85
C ASP A 105 5.95 -1.05 10.57
N GLN A 106 6.11 -1.86 11.62
CA GLN A 106 6.66 -3.20 11.47
C GLN A 106 5.77 -4.09 10.61
N ALA A 107 4.47 -4.04 10.88
CA ALA A 107 3.52 -4.85 10.15
C ALA A 107 3.44 -4.45 8.67
N PHE A 108 3.52 -3.15 8.40
CA PHE A 108 3.48 -2.62 7.04
C PHE A 108 4.72 -3.06 6.26
N GLU A 109 5.88 -2.90 6.86
CA GLU A 109 7.14 -3.29 6.24
C GLU A 109 7.17 -4.79 5.97
N GLN A 110 6.78 -5.60 6.94
CA GLN A 110 6.75 -7.05 6.79
C GLN A 110 5.83 -7.48 5.65
N LEU A 111 4.70 -6.80 5.51
CA LEU A 111 3.76 -7.13 4.45
C LEU A 111 4.35 -6.79 3.08
N LEU A 112 5.04 -5.67 2.96
CA LEU A 112 5.70 -5.29 1.72
C LEU A 112 6.81 -6.28 1.35
N VAL A 113 7.58 -6.73 2.33
CA VAL A 113 8.62 -7.75 2.09
C VAL A 113 7.98 -9.06 1.65
N LYS A 114 6.90 -9.47 2.31
CA LYS A 114 6.20 -10.70 1.98
C LYS A 114 5.65 -10.67 0.56
N ALA A 115 5.22 -9.50 0.12
CA ALA A 115 4.71 -9.31 -1.24
C ALA A 115 5.82 -9.11 -2.27
N ASN A 116 7.06 -9.18 -1.83
CA ASN A 116 8.24 -9.03 -2.69
C ASN A 116 8.34 -7.63 -3.30
N LEU A 117 7.89 -6.64 -2.56
CA LEU A 117 7.90 -5.24 -2.99
C LEU A 117 9.05 -4.44 -2.39
N LEU A 118 9.60 -4.91 -1.28
CA LEU A 118 10.77 -4.32 -0.64
C LEU A 118 11.87 -5.33 -0.61
N GLU A 119 13.10 -4.87 -0.88
CA GLU A 119 14.24 -5.73 -0.67
C GLU A 119 14.45 -5.92 0.81
N LYS A 120 14.73 -7.16 1.19
CA LYS A 120 15.04 -7.47 2.57
C LYS A 120 16.47 -7.04 2.84
N ASN A 121 16.63 -6.15 3.81
CA ASN A 121 17.96 -5.74 4.22
C ASN A 121 18.55 -6.74 5.19
N ASP A 122 19.74 -7.13 4.95
CA ASP A 122 20.45 -8.05 5.84
C ASP A 122 21.22 -7.32 6.90
#